data_9a912e45d1876fdd54ba60256e55ff7e
#
_entry.id   9a912e45d1876fdd54ba60256e55ff7e
#
_cell.length_a   1.000
_cell.length_b   1.000
_cell.length_c   1.000
_cell.angle_alpha   90.00
_cell.angle_beta   90.00
_cell.angle_gamma   90.00
#
_symmetry.space_group_name_H-M   'P 1'
#
loop_
_entity.id
_entity.type
_entity.pdbx_description
1 polymer ?
#
loop_
_entity_poly.entity_id
_entity_poly.type
_entity_poly.pdbx_seq_one_letter_code
_entity_poly.pdbx_strand_id
1 'polypeptide(L)'
;MKLIVGLGNPGEEYENTRHNAGRILVQILEKKLKEQKVKFITPDTFMNNSGKAVKPFVKTKKDLENLIVVYDDIDLPLGKIKISFDKSSGGHNGLESIINHLKSREFVRIRIGIAPTTPSGKMKKPTGEKAVLNFLLGEFKKPELEKI
;
A
#
# COMPACT_ATOMS: atom_id res chain seq x y z
N MET A 1 -1.55 -4.46 20.31
CA MET A 1 -0.49 -3.86 19.46
C MET A 1 -1.00 -3.73 18.04
N LYS A 2 -0.92 -2.54 17.45
CA LYS A 2 -1.27 -2.32 16.06
C LYS A 2 -0.17 -2.82 15.14
N LEU A 3 -0.57 -3.45 14.03
CA LEU A 3 0.34 -3.88 12.98
C LEU A 3 0.10 -2.99 11.76
N ILE A 4 1.09 -2.22 11.37
CA ILE A 4 1.00 -1.34 10.21
C ILE A 4 1.93 -1.88 9.12
N VAL A 5 1.34 -2.31 8.01
CA VAL A 5 2.05 -2.93 6.90
C VAL A 5 2.06 -1.98 5.72
N GLY A 6 3.23 -1.65 5.21
CA GLY A 6 3.38 -0.86 4.00
C GLY A 6 3.77 -1.72 2.82
N LEU A 7 2.95 -1.78 1.79
CA LEU A 7 3.19 -2.61 0.63
C LEU A 7 4.12 -1.95 -0.38
N GLY A 8 5.06 -2.74 -0.89
CA GLY A 8 6.03 -2.32 -1.90
C GLY A 8 6.96 -3.45 -2.27
N ASN A 9 7.70 -3.26 -3.34
CA ASN A 9 8.74 -4.20 -3.75
C ASN A 9 10.07 -3.85 -3.09
N PRO A 10 10.88 -4.84 -2.68
CA PRO A 10 12.20 -4.56 -2.11
C PRO A 10 13.20 -4.18 -3.21
N GLY A 11 14.26 -3.47 -2.82
CA GLY A 11 15.36 -3.10 -3.70
C GLY A 11 15.35 -1.64 -4.12
N GLU A 12 16.53 -1.10 -4.39
CA GLU A 12 16.69 0.31 -4.74
C GLU A 12 15.97 0.70 -6.02
N GLU A 13 15.84 -0.23 -6.96
CA GLU A 13 15.14 0.00 -8.24
C GLU A 13 13.65 0.31 -8.08
N TYR A 14 13.05 -0.09 -6.96
CA TYR A 14 11.63 0.14 -6.68
C TYR A 14 11.38 1.21 -5.63
N GLU A 15 12.42 1.73 -5.00
CA GLU A 15 12.35 2.58 -3.81
C GLU A 15 11.39 3.77 -3.95
N ASN A 16 11.35 4.39 -5.11
CA ASN A 16 10.53 5.58 -5.37
C ASN A 16 9.43 5.35 -6.40
N THR A 17 9.07 4.09 -6.64
CA THR A 17 7.99 3.79 -7.58
C THR A 17 6.61 4.05 -6.96
N ARG A 18 5.63 4.28 -7.81
CA ARG A 18 4.24 4.51 -7.39
C ARG A 18 3.67 3.32 -6.62
N HIS A 19 4.03 2.12 -7.03
CA HIS A 19 3.58 0.88 -6.36
C HIS A 19 4.17 0.71 -4.96
N ASN A 20 5.20 1.48 -4.63
CA ASN A 20 5.81 1.48 -3.30
C ASN A 20 5.28 2.60 -2.39
N ALA A 21 4.21 3.30 -2.78
CA ALA A 21 3.66 4.39 -1.97
C ALA A 21 3.36 3.97 -0.53
N GLY A 22 2.78 2.77 -0.33
CA GLY A 22 2.53 2.24 1.01
C GLY A 22 3.79 2.04 1.83
N ARG A 23 4.81 1.43 1.22
CA ARG A 23 6.11 1.22 1.86
C ARG A 23 6.80 2.54 2.20
N ILE A 24 6.74 3.51 1.29
CA ILE A 24 7.30 4.86 1.50
C ILE A 24 6.66 5.52 2.71
N LEU A 25 5.33 5.54 2.77
CA LEU A 25 4.61 6.18 3.88
C LEU A 25 4.91 5.49 5.20
N VAL A 26 4.91 4.16 5.25
CA VAL A 26 5.17 3.41 6.48
C VAL A 26 6.60 3.65 6.97
N GLN A 27 7.58 3.74 6.08
CA GLN A 27 8.95 4.07 6.47
C GLN A 27 9.06 5.47 7.08
N ILE A 28 8.30 6.43 6.55
CA ILE A 28 8.23 7.77 7.12
C ILE A 28 7.58 7.74 8.52
N LEU A 29 6.47 7.02 8.66
CA LEU A 29 5.77 6.88 9.94
C LEU A 29 6.64 6.20 11.00
N GLU A 30 7.40 5.18 10.61
CA GLU A 30 8.30 4.47 11.52
C GLU A 30 9.36 5.39 12.12
N LYS A 31 9.85 6.35 11.33
CA LYS A 31 10.82 7.34 11.80
C LYS A 31 10.19 8.39 12.70
N LYS A 32 8.93 8.75 12.46
CA LYS A 32 8.24 9.82 13.19
C LYS A 32 7.52 9.34 14.44
N LEU A 33 6.96 8.13 14.39
CA LEU A 33 6.18 7.55 15.48
C LEU A 33 7.02 6.51 16.21
N LYS A 34 7.48 6.84 17.38
CA LYS A 34 8.25 5.90 18.23
C LYS A 34 7.38 5.31 19.32
N GLU A 35 6.16 4.92 18.97
CA GLU A 35 5.26 4.27 19.92
C GLU A 35 5.59 2.79 20.09
N GLN A 36 5.60 2.35 21.36
CA GLN A 36 5.90 0.95 21.69
C GLN A 36 4.78 -0.03 21.34
N LYS A 37 3.56 0.48 21.12
CA LYS A 37 2.38 -0.34 20.85
C LYS A 37 2.06 -0.49 19.36
N VAL A 38 2.99 -0.09 18.50
CA VAL A 38 2.82 -0.18 17.05
C VAL A 38 4.01 -0.92 16.47
N LYS A 39 3.74 -1.92 15.64
CA LYS A 39 4.76 -2.61 14.87
C LYS A 39 4.62 -2.23 13.40
N PHE A 40 5.71 -1.77 12.80
CA PHE A 40 5.76 -1.42 11.39
C PHE A 40 6.39 -2.57 10.61
N ILE A 41 5.75 -2.96 9.52
CA ILE A 41 6.23 -4.06 8.66
C ILE A 41 6.28 -3.55 7.23
N THR A 42 7.46 -3.62 6.62
CA THR A 42 7.64 -3.40 5.19
C THR A 42 8.13 -4.73 4.61
N PRO A 43 7.24 -5.51 3.97
CA PRO A 43 7.63 -6.83 3.48
C PRO A 43 8.83 -6.77 2.54
N ASP A 44 9.79 -7.67 2.75
CA ASP A 44 10.96 -7.82 1.88
C ASP A 44 10.73 -8.84 0.76
N THR A 45 9.48 -9.23 0.56
CA THR A 45 9.04 -10.05 -0.57
C THR A 45 8.58 -9.15 -1.70
N PHE A 46 8.62 -9.65 -2.92
CA PHE A 46 7.98 -8.94 -4.03
C PHE A 46 6.47 -8.84 -3.80
N MET A 47 5.86 -7.84 -4.43
CA MET A 47 4.48 -7.43 -4.15
C MET A 47 3.48 -8.58 -4.11
N ASN A 48 3.54 -9.49 -5.06
CA ASN A 48 2.61 -10.63 -5.15
C ASN A 48 2.80 -11.68 -4.04
N ASN A 49 3.85 -11.59 -3.24
CA ASN A 49 4.13 -12.46 -2.09
C ASN A 49 3.98 -11.74 -0.75
N SER A 50 3.38 -10.56 -0.73
CA SER A 50 3.20 -9.76 0.49
C SER A 50 2.48 -10.51 1.60
N GLY A 51 1.48 -11.32 1.27
CA GLY A 51 0.73 -12.11 2.25
C GLY A 51 1.58 -13.12 2.99
N LYS A 52 2.58 -13.68 2.33
CA LYS A 52 3.51 -14.62 2.94
C LYS A 52 4.33 -13.97 4.05
N ALA A 53 4.72 -12.70 3.86
CA ALA A 53 5.47 -11.96 4.86
C ALA A 53 4.59 -11.50 6.03
N VAL A 54 3.32 -11.25 5.80
CA VAL A 54 2.39 -10.74 6.82
C VAL A 54 1.79 -11.85 7.68
N LYS A 55 1.50 -13.01 7.08
CA LYS A 55 0.83 -14.12 7.75
C LYS A 55 1.42 -14.51 9.11
N PRO A 56 2.74 -14.59 9.31
CA PRO A 56 3.31 -14.96 10.62
C PRO A 56 2.94 -14.01 11.76
N PHE A 57 2.57 -12.76 11.45
CA PHE A 57 2.22 -11.74 12.45
C PHE A 57 0.73 -11.72 12.77
N VAL A 58 -0.11 -12.43 12.00
CA VAL A 58 -1.57 -12.43 12.16
C VAL A 58 -2.01 -13.87 12.42
N LYS A 59 -2.06 -14.25 13.70
CA LYS A 59 -2.38 -15.61 14.12
C LYS A 59 -3.75 -15.74 14.76
N THR A 60 -4.32 -14.63 15.24
CA THR A 60 -5.58 -14.61 15.94
C THR A 60 -6.53 -13.59 15.30
N LYS A 61 -7.82 -13.70 15.65
CA LYS A 61 -8.82 -12.70 15.22
C LYS A 61 -8.47 -11.30 15.75
N LYS A 62 -7.91 -11.21 16.96
CA LYS A 62 -7.48 -9.95 17.55
C LYS A 62 -6.32 -9.33 16.76
N ASP A 63 -5.38 -10.14 16.28
CA ASP A 63 -4.30 -9.67 15.41
C ASP A 63 -4.88 -9.08 14.13
N LEU A 64 -5.88 -9.75 13.53
CA LEU A 64 -6.54 -9.26 12.33
C LEU A 64 -7.23 -7.92 12.56
N GLU A 65 -7.89 -7.76 13.71
CA GLU A 65 -8.53 -6.49 14.09
C GLU A 65 -7.54 -5.34 14.26
N ASN A 66 -6.29 -5.65 14.57
CA ASN A 66 -5.22 -4.68 14.76
C ASN A 66 -4.38 -4.44 13.49
N LEU A 67 -4.68 -5.13 12.41
CA LEU A 67 -3.95 -5.02 11.16
C LEU A 67 -4.42 -3.81 10.36
N ILE A 68 -3.45 -3.00 9.95
CA ILE A 68 -3.66 -1.87 9.04
C ILE A 68 -2.71 -2.04 7.86
N VAL A 69 -3.25 -2.12 6.66
CA VAL A 69 -2.44 -2.27 5.43
C VAL A 69 -2.47 -0.96 4.65
N VAL A 70 -1.30 -0.42 4.39
CA VAL A 70 -1.11 0.84 3.65
C VAL A 70 -0.63 0.52 2.24
N TYR A 71 -1.33 0.99 1.23
CA TYR A 71 -1.00 0.67 -0.14
C TYR A 71 -1.45 1.75 -1.13
N ASP A 72 -0.89 1.70 -2.32
CA ASP A 72 -1.20 2.58 -3.43
C ASP A 72 -2.55 2.24 -4.07
N ASP A 73 -3.30 3.26 -4.45
CA ASP A 73 -4.59 3.09 -5.11
C ASP A 73 -4.65 3.96 -6.38
N ILE A 74 -4.72 3.29 -7.52
CA ILE A 74 -4.78 3.93 -8.82
C ILE A 74 -6.17 4.56 -9.10
N ASP A 75 -7.16 4.22 -8.29
CA ASP A 75 -8.51 4.75 -8.40
C ASP A 75 -8.73 6.02 -7.55
N LEU A 76 -7.68 6.48 -6.88
CA LEU A 76 -7.70 7.71 -6.10
C LEU A 76 -6.69 8.72 -6.67
N PRO A 77 -7.04 10.03 -6.68
CA PRO A 77 -6.09 11.04 -7.17
C PRO A 77 -4.91 11.21 -6.23
N LEU A 78 -3.77 11.54 -6.81
CA LEU A 78 -2.55 11.83 -6.05
C LEU A 78 -2.81 12.90 -4.99
N GLY A 79 -2.32 12.64 -3.78
CA GLY A 79 -2.51 13.52 -2.63
C GLY A 79 -3.75 13.23 -1.79
N LYS A 80 -4.58 12.27 -2.20
CA LYS A 80 -5.75 11.83 -1.42
C LYS A 80 -5.44 10.54 -0.69
N ILE A 81 -6.01 10.42 0.52
CA ILE A 81 -5.93 9.21 1.33
C ILE A 81 -7.35 8.80 1.72
N LYS A 82 -7.63 7.52 1.65
CA LYS A 82 -8.94 7.00 2.04
C LYS A 82 -8.78 5.78 2.94
N ILE A 83 -9.55 5.74 4.02
CA ILE A 83 -9.57 4.62 4.95
C ILE A 83 -10.76 3.73 4.61
N SER A 84 -10.52 2.43 4.52
CA SER A 84 -11.55 1.43 4.18
C SER A 84 -11.43 0.21 5.09
N PHE A 85 -12.52 -0.55 5.18
CA PHE A 85 -12.58 -1.80 5.93
C PHE A 85 -13.35 -2.83 5.10
N ASP A 86 -12.94 -4.10 5.19
CA ASP A 86 -13.61 -5.24 4.52
C ASP A 86 -13.91 -5.00 3.04
N LYS A 87 -12.88 -4.55 2.30
CA LYS A 87 -13.01 -4.25 0.89
C LYS A 87 -12.20 -5.23 0.05
N SER A 88 -12.62 -5.47 -1.20
CA SER A 88 -11.84 -6.25 -2.15
C SER A 88 -10.51 -5.57 -2.47
N SER A 89 -9.59 -6.31 -3.08
CA SER A 89 -8.25 -5.79 -3.42
C SER A 89 -8.26 -4.68 -4.47
N GLY A 90 -9.34 -4.55 -5.23
CA GLY A 90 -9.38 -3.62 -6.36
C GLY A 90 -8.34 -3.94 -7.44
N GLY A 91 -7.88 -5.18 -7.50
CA GLY A 91 -6.84 -5.62 -8.43
C GLY A 91 -5.41 -5.42 -7.94
N HIS A 92 -5.21 -4.87 -6.71
CA HIS A 92 -3.88 -4.69 -6.15
C HIS A 92 -3.29 -6.05 -5.75
N ASN A 93 -2.19 -6.45 -6.39
CA ASN A 93 -1.62 -7.79 -6.22
C ASN A 93 -1.11 -8.06 -4.80
N GLY A 94 -0.51 -7.06 -4.15
CA GLY A 94 -0.03 -7.22 -2.78
C GLY A 94 -1.17 -7.40 -1.80
N LEU A 95 -2.21 -6.61 -1.93
CA LEU A 95 -3.39 -6.72 -1.08
C LEU A 95 -4.12 -8.03 -1.32
N GLU A 96 -4.24 -8.46 -2.57
CA GLU A 96 -4.82 -9.76 -2.92
C GLU A 96 -4.06 -10.91 -2.27
N SER A 97 -2.72 -10.83 -2.27
CA SER A 97 -1.87 -11.82 -1.60
C SER A 97 -2.17 -11.90 -0.11
N ILE A 98 -2.32 -10.75 0.56
CA ILE A 98 -2.65 -10.71 1.99
C ILE A 98 -4.02 -11.33 2.25
N ILE A 99 -5.03 -10.95 1.47
CA ILE A 99 -6.38 -11.49 1.60
C ILE A 99 -6.37 -13.02 1.45
N ASN A 100 -5.66 -13.53 0.46
CA ASN A 100 -5.58 -14.97 0.20
C ASN A 100 -4.84 -15.72 1.31
N HIS A 101 -3.75 -15.18 1.83
CA HIS A 101 -2.99 -15.82 2.89
C HIS A 101 -3.72 -15.79 4.23
N LEU A 102 -4.40 -14.69 4.55
CA LEU A 102 -5.17 -14.55 5.80
C LEU A 102 -6.57 -15.14 5.69
N LYS A 103 -7.04 -15.42 4.48
CA LYS A 103 -8.40 -15.92 4.19
C LYS A 103 -9.48 -15.00 4.74
N SER A 104 -9.22 -13.68 4.73
CA SER A 104 -10.15 -12.67 5.22
C SER A 104 -9.85 -11.32 4.60
N ARG A 105 -10.90 -10.52 4.41
CA ARG A 105 -10.81 -9.11 4.01
C ARG A 105 -11.11 -8.17 5.19
N GLU A 106 -11.39 -8.72 6.36
CA GLU A 106 -11.86 -7.95 7.51
C GLU A 106 -10.73 -7.28 8.28
N PHE A 107 -10.03 -6.33 7.63
CA PHE A 107 -9.02 -5.50 8.22
C PHE A 107 -9.03 -4.09 7.62
N VAL A 108 -8.42 -3.16 8.35
CA VAL A 108 -8.38 -1.74 7.96
C VAL A 108 -7.36 -1.53 6.84
N ARG A 109 -7.69 -0.66 5.89
CA ARG A 109 -6.82 -0.24 4.81
C ARG A 109 -6.68 1.27 4.80
N ILE A 110 -5.45 1.71 4.55
CA ILE A 110 -5.14 3.09 4.22
C ILE A 110 -4.74 3.10 2.76
N ARG A 111 -5.56 3.72 1.93
CA ARG A 111 -5.40 3.76 0.48
C ARG A 111 -4.80 5.10 0.09
N ILE A 112 -3.63 5.07 -0.54
CA ILE A 112 -2.90 6.26 -0.96
C ILE A 112 -3.14 6.50 -2.44
N GLY A 113 -3.78 7.61 -2.79
CA GLY A 113 -4.03 7.97 -4.19
C GLY A 113 -2.74 8.24 -4.94
N ILE A 114 -2.63 7.68 -6.13
CA ILE A 114 -1.46 7.85 -7.01
C ILE A 114 -1.84 8.27 -8.42
N ALA A 115 -3.13 8.34 -8.75
CA ALA A 115 -3.57 8.67 -10.10
C ALA A 115 -3.29 10.16 -10.41
N PRO A 116 -2.65 10.45 -11.56
CA PRO A 116 -2.45 11.83 -11.96
C PRO A 116 -3.78 12.49 -12.29
N THR A 117 -3.83 13.80 -12.11
CA THR A 117 -5.02 14.59 -12.41
C THR A 117 -4.72 15.65 -13.46
N THR A 118 -5.76 16.04 -14.21
CA THR A 118 -5.68 17.20 -15.10
C THR A 118 -5.73 18.47 -14.28
N PRO A 119 -5.40 19.66 -14.86
CA PRO A 119 -5.57 20.95 -14.18
C PRO A 119 -7.01 21.19 -13.70
N SER A 120 -8.00 20.59 -14.36
CA SER A 120 -9.42 20.69 -13.95
C SER A 120 -9.81 19.70 -12.85
N GLY A 121 -8.89 18.87 -12.37
CA GLY A 121 -9.13 17.92 -11.29
C GLY A 121 -9.62 16.55 -11.73
N LYS A 122 -9.69 16.27 -13.02
CA LYS A 122 -10.06 14.95 -13.52
C LYS A 122 -8.88 14.00 -13.45
N MET A 123 -9.13 12.77 -12.98
CA MET A 123 -8.10 11.73 -12.96
C MET A 123 -7.73 11.27 -14.37
N LYS A 124 -6.43 11.14 -14.61
CA LYS A 124 -5.88 10.53 -15.82
C LYS A 124 -5.37 9.13 -15.49
N LYS A 125 -6.30 8.22 -15.31
CA LYS A 125 -5.98 6.85 -14.99
C LYS A 125 -5.53 6.09 -16.23
N PRO A 126 -4.38 5.39 -16.21
CA PRO A 126 -3.98 4.52 -17.31
C PRO A 126 -4.98 3.37 -17.45
N THR A 127 -5.21 2.95 -18.69
CA THR A 127 -6.11 1.84 -19.00
C THR A 127 -5.36 0.70 -19.66
N GLY A 128 -5.79 -0.53 -19.38
CA GLY A 128 -5.15 -1.74 -19.88
C GLY A 128 -4.06 -2.24 -18.93
N GLU A 129 -3.93 -3.55 -18.87
CA GLU A 129 -3.04 -4.23 -17.92
C GLU A 129 -1.58 -3.77 -18.02
N LYS A 130 -1.06 -3.69 -19.26
CA LYS A 130 0.34 -3.28 -19.48
C LYS A 130 0.57 -1.82 -19.10
N ALA A 131 -0.34 -0.93 -19.46
CA ALA A 131 -0.23 0.49 -19.14
C ALA A 131 -0.30 0.71 -17.62
N VAL A 132 -1.18 0.00 -16.93
CA VAL A 132 -1.31 0.05 -15.48
C VAL A 132 -0.01 -0.41 -14.81
N LEU A 133 0.54 -1.55 -15.25
CA LEU A 133 1.78 -2.08 -14.69
C LEU A 133 2.95 -1.11 -14.89
N ASN A 134 3.10 -0.58 -16.10
CA ASN A 134 4.16 0.39 -16.39
C ASN A 134 4.01 1.66 -15.53
N PHE A 135 2.79 2.11 -15.30
CA PHE A 135 2.53 3.26 -14.44
C PHE A 135 2.91 2.96 -12.98
N LEU A 136 2.52 1.82 -12.46
CA LEU A 136 2.80 1.41 -11.07
C LEU A 136 4.30 1.26 -10.80
N LEU A 137 5.06 0.74 -11.78
CA LEU A 137 6.50 0.57 -11.64
C LEU A 137 7.29 1.82 -12.03
N GLY A 138 6.62 2.86 -12.52
CA GLY A 138 7.23 4.15 -12.78
C GLY A 138 7.52 4.90 -11.48
N GLU A 139 8.58 5.70 -11.49
CA GLU A 139 8.95 6.49 -10.32
C GLU A 139 8.08 7.73 -10.16
N PHE A 140 7.85 8.11 -8.92
CA PHE A 140 7.27 9.41 -8.61
C PHE A 140 8.23 10.52 -9.04
N LYS A 141 7.69 11.58 -9.57
CA LYS A 141 8.44 12.84 -9.74
C LYS A 141 8.60 13.48 -8.35
N LYS A 142 9.68 14.25 -8.16
CA LYS A 142 9.95 14.87 -6.86
C LYS A 142 8.76 15.65 -6.27
N PRO A 143 8.05 16.51 -7.04
CA PRO A 143 6.86 17.18 -6.50
C PRO A 143 5.74 16.22 -6.09
N GLU A 144 5.65 15.05 -6.74
CA GLU A 144 4.65 14.03 -6.41
C GLU A 144 4.97 13.34 -5.09
N LEU A 145 6.25 13.05 -4.83
CA LEU A 145 6.69 12.45 -3.57
C LEU A 145 6.35 13.34 -2.37
N GLU A 146 6.41 14.64 -2.52
CA GLU A 146 6.11 15.58 -1.45
C GLU A 146 4.64 15.52 -1.00
N LYS A 147 3.76 14.97 -1.82
CA LYS A 147 2.33 14.82 -1.50
C LYS A 147 1.99 13.56 -0.72
N ILE A 148 2.95 12.67 -0.53
CA ILE A 148 2.74 11.40 0.18
C ILE A 148 3.07 11.47 1.67
#